data_5fe6033d6fe8649666ea745f67a34d17
#
_entry.id   5fe6033d6fe8649666ea745f67a34d17
#
_cell.length_a   1.000
_cell.length_b   1.000
_cell.length_c   1.000
_cell.angle_alpha   90.00
_cell.angle_beta   90.00
_cell.angle_gamma   90.00
#
_symmetry.space_group_name_H-M   'P 1'
#
loop_
_entity.id
_entity.type
_entity.pdbx_description
1 polymer ?
#
loop_
_entity_poly.entity_id
_entity_poly.type
_entity_poly.pdbx_seq_one_letter_code
_entity_poly.pdbx_strand_id
1 'polypeptide(L)'
;MTYGVYDGAGNSIYATPGPDLSKLASSKKLVNRITADDLIVWQEDQRSYRGVVIQLPADDSAAPGYRIVAAMDIGFHLDFLAEFKRMLWWATGLVMCLALGVAWLAVQWGHLPIRKVNEEIRAIRSSKLDVRLDPRDVPIELAELVFAFNDMLARIEEGFTRLSHFSADIAHELRTPVTNLVTQTHVALGQPRSNEEYREILYSNLEEFDRMGRMIGDMLFLAQTENDPRNLRLSTIDLSELVRSLFDYFEALAEDSGITLGVKGAIGSIAADREMLTRALNNLLSNAIRHTPRGKSITVLLSQDEQWTTISVVNPGERIPERDLPKLFNRFYRVDPARQRNTAGAGLGLAIVKSIAEAHGGSVAVTSSELVTRFDLVLPHLRQ
;
A
#
# COMPACT_ATOMS: atom_id res chain seq x y z
N MET A 1 -77.46 26.47 9.91
CA MET A 1 -77.54 27.43 8.77
C MET A 1 -78.57 28.48 9.08
N THR A 2 -78.24 29.73 9.04
CA THR A 2 -79.10 30.84 9.24
C THR A 2 -79.25 31.65 7.94
N TYR A 3 -80.40 32.16 7.65
CA TYR A 3 -80.62 32.96 6.46
C TYR A 3 -81.55 34.15 6.77
N GLY A 4 -81.41 35.21 6.01
CA GLY A 4 -82.26 36.40 6.05
C GLY A 4 -82.61 36.90 4.67
N VAL A 5 -83.81 37.42 4.51
CA VAL A 5 -84.30 38.08 3.29
C VAL A 5 -84.44 39.54 3.57
N TYR A 6 -83.86 40.36 2.72
CA TYR A 6 -83.81 41.81 2.85
C TYR A 6 -84.40 42.47 1.59
N ASP A 7 -85.01 43.59 1.76
CA ASP A 7 -85.45 44.39 0.62
C ASP A 7 -84.31 45.15 -0.08
N GLY A 8 -84.54 45.78 -1.18
CA GLY A 8 -83.50 46.53 -1.91
C GLY A 8 -82.90 47.69 -1.11
N ALA A 9 -83.58 48.19 -0.06
CA ALA A 9 -83.08 49.19 0.84
C ALA A 9 -82.28 48.60 2.02
N GLY A 10 -82.28 47.31 2.21
CA GLY A 10 -81.53 46.61 3.29
C GLY A 10 -82.35 46.35 4.53
N ASN A 11 -83.66 46.58 4.51
CA ASN A 11 -84.56 46.26 5.62
C ASN A 11 -84.86 44.76 5.67
N SER A 12 -84.88 44.19 6.87
CA SER A 12 -85.16 42.75 7.04
C SER A 12 -86.62 42.45 6.82
N ILE A 13 -86.95 41.59 5.87
CA ILE A 13 -88.27 41.07 5.62
C ILE A 13 -88.48 39.78 6.46
N TYR A 14 -87.46 38.97 6.52
CA TYR A 14 -87.48 37.74 7.30
C TYR A 14 -86.05 37.41 7.71
N ALA A 15 -85.86 37.00 8.92
CA ALA A 15 -84.56 36.49 9.38
C ALA A 15 -84.79 35.33 10.35
N THR A 16 -83.98 34.25 10.19
CA THR A 16 -83.97 33.18 11.18
C THR A 16 -83.16 33.62 12.41
N PRO A 17 -83.46 33.10 13.62
CA PRO A 17 -82.59 33.32 14.78
C PRO A 17 -81.14 32.97 14.54
N GLY A 18 -80.26 33.96 14.81
CA GLY A 18 -78.83 33.77 14.57
C GLY A 18 -78.04 35.07 14.56
N PRO A 19 -76.88 35.10 13.95
CA PRO A 19 -76.02 36.28 13.87
C PRO A 19 -76.68 37.39 13.10
N ASP A 20 -76.26 38.62 13.37
CA ASP A 20 -76.77 39.80 12.66
C ASP A 20 -76.31 39.79 11.19
N LEU A 21 -77.22 39.41 10.30
CA LEU A 21 -77.01 39.39 8.87
C LEU A 21 -77.16 40.70 8.15
N SER A 22 -77.64 41.78 8.86
CA SER A 22 -77.91 43.09 8.28
C SER A 22 -76.63 43.75 7.72
N LYS A 23 -75.51 43.56 8.39
CA LYS A 23 -74.23 44.08 7.97
C LYS A 23 -73.74 43.46 6.63
N LEU A 24 -74.06 42.22 6.41
CA LEU A 24 -73.77 41.52 5.14
C LEU A 24 -74.77 41.91 4.06
N ALA A 25 -76.01 42.09 4.38
CA ALA A 25 -77.05 42.59 3.46
C ALA A 25 -76.66 43.92 2.83
N SER A 26 -75.93 44.76 3.55
CA SER A 26 -75.42 46.07 3.07
C SER A 26 -74.11 45.95 2.28
N SER A 27 -73.53 44.76 2.16
CA SER A 27 -72.28 44.55 1.41
C SER A 27 -72.47 44.79 -0.10
N LYS A 28 -71.47 45.43 -0.71
CA LYS A 28 -71.42 45.64 -2.17
C LYS A 28 -71.08 44.41 -2.96
N LYS A 29 -70.65 43.27 -2.31
CA LYS A 29 -70.27 42.05 -2.98
C LYS A 29 -71.47 41.15 -3.22
N LEU A 30 -72.25 41.51 -4.27
CA LEU A 30 -73.45 40.80 -4.70
C LEU A 30 -73.11 39.79 -5.76
N VAL A 31 -73.63 38.59 -5.65
CA VAL A 31 -73.24 37.46 -6.52
C VAL A 31 -74.55 36.89 -7.14
N ASN A 32 -74.51 36.72 -8.47
CA ASN A 32 -75.55 36.01 -9.23
C ASN A 32 -75.31 34.50 -9.29
N ARG A 33 -74.10 34.06 -8.99
CA ARG A 33 -73.71 32.69 -8.98
C ARG A 33 -72.65 32.45 -7.88
N ILE A 34 -72.89 31.52 -6.97
CA ILE A 34 -72.00 31.26 -5.81
C ILE A 34 -70.76 30.61 -6.23
N THR A 35 -69.62 31.22 -5.99
CA THR A 35 -68.25 30.59 -6.08
C THR A 35 -67.57 30.62 -4.72
N ALA A 36 -66.50 29.84 -4.57
CA ALA A 36 -65.76 29.77 -3.29
C ALA A 36 -65.19 31.13 -2.85
N ASP A 37 -64.85 32.00 -3.80
CA ASP A 37 -64.28 33.33 -3.56
C ASP A 37 -65.34 34.41 -3.12
N ASP A 38 -66.62 34.09 -3.24
CA ASP A 38 -67.71 34.97 -2.88
C ASP A 38 -68.15 34.79 -1.42
N LEU A 39 -67.59 33.81 -0.75
CA LEU A 39 -67.89 33.52 0.65
C LEU A 39 -67.20 34.56 1.55
N ILE A 40 -67.96 35.22 2.40
CA ILE A 40 -67.47 36.18 3.38
C ILE A 40 -67.37 35.49 4.72
N VAL A 41 -66.20 35.57 5.35
CA VAL A 41 -65.93 35.02 6.69
C VAL A 41 -65.90 36.21 7.66
N TRP A 42 -66.70 36.13 8.75
CA TRP A 42 -66.72 37.15 9.82
C TRP A 42 -66.85 36.48 11.19
N GLN A 43 -66.53 37.21 12.21
CA GLN A 43 -66.63 36.76 13.60
C GLN A 43 -67.66 37.66 14.35
N GLU A 44 -68.54 37.02 15.08
CA GLU A 44 -69.57 37.68 15.93
C GLU A 44 -69.78 36.83 17.17
N ASP A 45 -69.84 37.45 18.35
CA ASP A 45 -70.04 36.81 19.66
C ASP A 45 -69.10 35.55 19.84
N GLN A 46 -67.83 35.73 19.49
CA GLN A 46 -66.79 34.64 19.55
C GLN A 46 -67.05 33.44 18.64
N ARG A 47 -68.07 33.52 17.77
CA ARG A 47 -68.31 32.48 16.76
C ARG A 47 -67.91 32.97 15.39
N SER A 48 -67.33 32.06 14.59
CA SER A 48 -66.93 32.35 13.23
C SER A 48 -68.01 31.87 12.27
N TYR A 49 -68.46 32.76 11.45
CA TYR A 49 -69.49 32.48 10.45
C TYR A 49 -68.89 32.62 9.04
N ARG A 50 -69.45 31.85 8.13
CA ARG A 50 -69.21 31.97 6.70
C ARG A 50 -70.49 32.10 5.95
N GLY A 51 -70.67 33.19 5.16
CA GLY A 51 -71.89 33.47 4.49
C GLY A 51 -71.70 34.01 3.09
N VAL A 52 -72.79 34.06 2.37
CA VAL A 52 -72.88 34.56 1.00
C VAL A 52 -74.15 35.49 0.88
N VAL A 53 -74.03 36.48 0.02
CA VAL A 53 -75.18 37.42 -0.29
C VAL A 53 -75.56 37.19 -1.75
N ILE A 54 -76.80 36.77 -1.98
CA ILE A 54 -77.38 36.55 -3.32
C ILE A 54 -78.41 37.62 -3.59
N GLN A 55 -78.35 38.22 -4.74
CA GLN A 55 -79.38 39.17 -5.19
C GLN A 55 -80.32 38.47 -6.16
N LEU A 56 -81.57 38.54 -5.85
CA LEU A 56 -82.62 38.09 -6.77
C LEU A 56 -83.19 39.31 -7.52
N PRO A 57 -83.23 39.25 -8.85
CA PRO A 57 -83.88 40.36 -9.61
C PRO A 57 -85.40 40.40 -9.27
N ALA A 58 -85.92 41.58 -9.24
CA ALA A 58 -87.39 41.76 -9.15
C ALA A 58 -88.06 41.43 -10.47
N ASP A 59 -89.16 40.77 -10.42
CA ASP A 59 -89.93 40.36 -11.62
C ASP A 59 -90.57 41.60 -12.36
N ASP A 60 -90.59 42.75 -11.71
CA ASP A 60 -91.08 43.99 -12.28
C ASP A 60 -89.97 45.07 -12.25
N SER A 61 -89.75 45.75 -13.37
CA SER A 61 -88.64 46.69 -13.60
C SER A 61 -88.67 47.95 -12.69
N ALA A 62 -89.66 48.11 -11.77
CA ALA A 62 -89.81 49.21 -10.86
C ALA A 62 -89.64 48.87 -9.36
N ALA A 63 -89.47 47.53 -9.03
CA ALA A 63 -89.34 47.15 -7.61
C ALA A 63 -87.84 46.86 -7.30
N PRO A 64 -87.37 47.30 -6.10
CA PRO A 64 -86.02 46.95 -5.65
C PRO A 64 -85.93 45.44 -5.43
N GLY A 65 -84.93 44.78 -6.08
CA GLY A 65 -84.72 43.36 -5.93
C GLY A 65 -84.48 42.91 -4.47
N TYR A 66 -84.69 41.62 -4.22
CA TYR A 66 -84.51 41.05 -2.86
C TYR A 66 -83.05 40.54 -2.71
N ARG A 67 -82.52 40.62 -1.47
CA ARG A 67 -81.21 40.07 -1.10
C ARG A 67 -81.42 38.94 -0.13
N ILE A 68 -80.87 37.79 -0.45
CA ILE A 68 -80.81 36.61 0.44
C ILE A 68 -79.40 36.51 1.00
N VAL A 69 -79.30 36.56 2.31
CA VAL A 69 -78.04 36.32 3.02
C VAL A 69 -78.12 34.95 3.68
N ALA A 70 -77.27 34.07 3.36
CA ALA A 70 -77.15 32.76 4.02
C ALA A 70 -75.82 32.69 4.77
N ALA A 71 -75.89 32.23 6.02
CA ALA A 71 -74.69 32.07 6.88
C ALA A 71 -74.66 30.72 7.58
N MET A 72 -73.48 30.26 7.79
CA MET A 72 -73.21 29.00 8.49
C MET A 72 -72.08 29.19 9.53
N ASP A 73 -72.31 28.67 10.73
CA ASP A 73 -71.28 28.64 11.77
C ASP A 73 -70.21 27.66 11.36
N ILE A 74 -68.95 28.12 11.28
CA ILE A 74 -67.77 27.35 10.95
C ILE A 74 -66.83 27.15 12.15
N GLY A 75 -67.26 27.60 13.36
CA GLY A 75 -66.41 27.48 14.56
C GLY A 75 -65.92 26.07 14.79
N PHE A 76 -66.80 25.09 14.73
CA PHE A 76 -66.43 23.67 14.87
C PHE A 76 -65.36 23.22 13.87
N HIS A 77 -65.45 23.68 12.61
CA HIS A 77 -64.48 23.32 11.60
C HIS A 77 -63.13 23.99 11.84
N LEU A 78 -63.07 25.20 12.31
CA LEU A 78 -61.83 25.91 12.63
C LEU A 78 -61.15 25.32 13.85
N ASP A 79 -61.94 25.01 14.90
CA ASP A 79 -61.39 24.33 16.09
C ASP A 79 -60.85 22.94 15.76
N PHE A 80 -61.58 22.16 14.97
CA PHE A 80 -61.13 20.88 14.48
C PHE A 80 -59.81 21.01 13.67
N LEU A 81 -59.72 21.98 12.76
CA LEU A 81 -58.51 22.24 12.00
C LEU A 81 -57.32 22.66 12.89
N ALA A 82 -57.58 23.42 13.91
CA ALA A 82 -56.56 23.87 14.88
C ALA A 82 -56.02 22.67 15.68
N GLU A 83 -56.94 21.80 16.18
CA GLU A 83 -56.56 20.57 16.86
C GLU A 83 -55.82 19.59 15.95
N PHE A 84 -56.33 19.42 14.72
CA PHE A 84 -55.68 18.56 13.73
C PHE A 84 -54.24 19.03 13.38
N LYS A 85 -54.08 20.34 13.17
CA LYS A 85 -52.74 20.94 12.96
C LYS A 85 -51.83 20.70 14.15
N ARG A 86 -52.33 20.90 15.38
CA ARG A 86 -51.57 20.66 16.61
C ARG A 86 -51.11 19.19 16.72
N MET A 87 -52.06 18.26 16.50
CA MET A 87 -51.77 16.84 16.48
C MET A 87 -50.75 16.46 15.40
N LEU A 88 -50.88 17.02 14.19
CA LEU A 88 -49.94 16.79 13.09
C LEU A 88 -48.53 17.30 13.43
N TRP A 89 -48.42 18.48 14.05
CA TRP A 89 -47.12 18.99 14.49
C TRP A 89 -46.47 18.12 15.55
N TRP A 90 -47.25 17.60 16.53
CA TRP A 90 -46.72 16.66 17.53
C TRP A 90 -46.28 15.34 16.91
N ALA A 91 -47.09 14.79 16.02
CA ALA A 91 -46.76 13.57 15.31
C ALA A 91 -45.48 13.73 14.46
N THR A 92 -45.40 14.82 13.70
CA THR A 92 -44.22 15.12 12.88
C THR A 92 -42.96 15.32 13.75
N GLY A 93 -43.10 16.07 14.86
CA GLY A 93 -42.03 16.27 15.83
C GLY A 93 -41.51 14.94 16.42
N LEU A 94 -42.42 14.03 16.80
CA LEU A 94 -42.07 12.72 17.35
C LEU A 94 -41.33 11.88 16.33
N VAL A 95 -41.82 11.78 15.08
CA VAL A 95 -41.19 11.04 14.01
C VAL A 95 -39.79 11.61 13.71
N MET A 96 -39.64 12.92 13.68
CA MET A 96 -38.35 13.58 13.46
C MET A 96 -37.36 13.26 14.60
N CYS A 97 -37.79 13.33 15.85
CA CYS A 97 -36.93 12.93 17.00
C CYS A 97 -36.51 11.48 16.94
N LEU A 98 -37.40 10.56 16.59
CA LEU A 98 -37.08 9.14 16.43
C LEU A 98 -36.10 8.93 15.28
N ALA A 99 -36.31 9.57 14.13
CA ALA A 99 -35.41 9.47 12.99
C ALA A 99 -33.99 9.99 13.33
N LEU A 100 -33.89 11.12 14.03
CA LEU A 100 -32.62 11.66 14.49
C LEU A 100 -31.91 10.71 15.50
N GLY A 101 -32.72 10.14 16.42
CA GLY A 101 -32.20 9.15 17.39
C GLY A 101 -31.63 7.90 16.72
N VAL A 102 -32.33 7.34 15.74
CA VAL A 102 -31.88 6.19 14.96
C VAL A 102 -30.63 6.54 14.14
N ALA A 103 -30.63 7.70 13.48
CA ALA A 103 -29.47 8.15 12.71
C ALA A 103 -28.24 8.34 13.61
N TRP A 104 -28.40 8.92 14.78
CA TRP A 104 -27.34 9.08 15.77
C TRP A 104 -26.75 7.74 16.23
N LEU A 105 -27.62 6.77 16.56
CA LEU A 105 -27.20 5.42 16.93
C LEU A 105 -26.46 4.71 15.79
N ALA A 106 -26.98 4.81 14.57
CA ALA A 106 -26.36 4.20 13.38
C ALA A 106 -24.94 4.75 13.13
N VAL A 107 -24.76 6.08 13.28
CA VAL A 107 -23.45 6.72 13.16
C VAL A 107 -22.48 6.24 14.26
N GLN A 108 -22.94 6.19 15.50
CA GLN A 108 -22.10 5.73 16.62
C GLN A 108 -21.65 4.27 16.43
N TRP A 109 -22.56 3.39 16.04
CA TRP A 109 -22.24 1.99 15.82
C TRP A 109 -21.37 1.77 14.57
N GLY A 110 -21.59 2.55 13.52
CA GLY A 110 -20.78 2.50 12.30
C GLY A 110 -19.34 2.97 12.50
N HIS A 111 -19.08 3.87 13.46
CA HIS A 111 -17.71 4.35 13.73
C HIS A 111 -16.91 3.47 14.71
N LEU A 112 -17.55 2.61 15.49
CA LEU A 112 -16.90 1.73 16.46
C LEU A 112 -15.80 0.84 15.83
N PRO A 113 -16.07 0.12 14.72
CA PRO A 113 -15.06 -0.72 14.07
C PRO A 113 -13.86 0.08 13.56
N ILE A 114 -14.11 1.27 13.01
CA ILE A 114 -13.03 2.14 12.48
C ILE A 114 -12.12 2.61 13.61
N ARG A 115 -12.67 2.95 14.78
CA ARG A 115 -11.89 3.34 15.96
C ARG A 115 -11.01 2.18 16.45
N LYS A 116 -11.55 0.96 16.50
CA LYS A 116 -10.82 -0.24 16.91
C LYS A 116 -9.61 -0.48 15.99
N VAL A 117 -9.84 -0.48 14.67
CA VAL A 117 -8.77 -0.61 13.68
C VAL A 117 -7.70 0.47 13.84
N ASN A 118 -8.11 1.73 14.05
CA ASN A 118 -7.16 2.83 14.24
C ASN A 118 -6.33 2.69 15.52
N GLU A 119 -6.91 2.19 16.60
CA GLU A 119 -6.21 1.92 17.86
C GLU A 119 -5.20 0.77 17.68
N GLU A 120 -5.58 -0.30 17.01
CA GLU A 120 -4.70 -1.43 16.70
C GLU A 120 -3.53 -0.99 15.80
N ILE A 121 -3.80 -0.21 14.74
CA ILE A 121 -2.76 0.37 13.88
C ILE A 121 -1.79 1.25 14.69
N ARG A 122 -2.30 2.09 15.60
CA ARG A 122 -1.45 2.95 16.47
C ARG A 122 -0.64 2.16 17.47
N ALA A 123 -1.04 0.96 17.84
CA ALA A 123 -0.32 0.09 18.74
C ALA A 123 0.86 -0.62 18.07
N ILE A 124 0.90 -0.66 16.72
CA ILE A 124 1.99 -1.24 15.94
C ILE A 124 3.24 -0.38 16.11
N ARG A 125 4.32 -1.01 16.52
CA ARG A 125 5.64 -0.38 16.69
C ARG A 125 6.66 -1.18 15.88
N SER A 126 7.79 -0.55 15.57
CA SER A 126 8.91 -1.21 14.88
C SER A 126 9.44 -2.46 15.60
N SER A 127 9.19 -2.57 16.92
CA SER A 127 9.53 -3.74 17.72
C SER A 127 8.46 -4.84 17.76
N LYS A 128 7.27 -4.60 17.14
CA LYS A 128 6.13 -5.52 17.11
C LYS A 128 5.43 -5.41 15.75
N LEU A 129 6.12 -5.87 14.71
CA LEU A 129 5.59 -5.92 13.34
C LEU A 129 4.87 -7.25 13.02
N ASP A 130 4.90 -8.21 13.94
CA ASP A 130 4.24 -9.51 13.88
C ASP A 130 2.71 -9.45 14.11
N VAL A 131 2.20 -8.31 14.58
CA VAL A 131 0.76 -8.09 14.79
C VAL A 131 0.04 -8.02 13.45
N ARG A 132 -1.11 -8.72 13.37
CA ARG A 132 -2.01 -8.65 12.20
C ARG A 132 -3.40 -8.29 12.67
N LEU A 133 -4.08 -7.46 11.86
CA LEU A 133 -5.49 -7.14 12.04
C LEU A 133 -6.35 -8.34 11.61
N ASP A 134 -7.35 -8.72 12.41
CA ASP A 134 -8.28 -9.80 12.03
C ASP A 134 -9.38 -9.23 11.10
N PRO A 135 -9.46 -9.69 9.83
CA PRO A 135 -10.50 -9.20 8.91
C PRO A 135 -11.93 -9.60 9.34
N ARG A 136 -12.09 -10.51 10.31
CA ARG A 136 -13.40 -10.88 10.87
C ARG A 136 -13.91 -9.90 11.92
N ASP A 137 -13.03 -9.07 12.47
CA ASP A 137 -13.35 -8.06 13.50
C ASP A 137 -13.87 -6.75 12.90
N VAL A 138 -13.94 -6.64 11.58
CA VAL A 138 -14.36 -5.44 10.85
C VAL A 138 -15.54 -5.74 9.90
N PRO A 139 -16.35 -4.72 9.55
CA PRO A 139 -17.34 -4.85 8.49
C PRO A 139 -16.72 -5.30 7.18
N ILE A 140 -17.51 -6.00 6.35
CA ILE A 140 -17.04 -6.58 5.08
C ILE A 140 -16.45 -5.53 4.13
N GLU A 141 -16.94 -4.29 4.21
CA GLU A 141 -16.47 -3.15 3.44
C GLU A 141 -15.03 -2.73 3.79
N LEU A 142 -14.57 -3.06 4.99
CA LEU A 142 -13.22 -2.76 5.46
C LEU A 142 -12.28 -3.97 5.40
N ALA A 143 -12.79 -5.16 5.10
CA ALA A 143 -11.99 -6.39 5.06
C ALA A 143 -10.86 -6.31 4.01
N GLU A 144 -11.13 -5.76 2.82
CA GLU A 144 -10.12 -5.57 1.76
C GLU A 144 -9.00 -4.63 2.21
N LEU A 145 -9.35 -3.54 2.92
CA LEU A 145 -8.36 -2.63 3.51
C LEU A 145 -7.48 -3.32 4.54
N VAL A 146 -8.07 -4.18 5.39
CA VAL A 146 -7.33 -4.97 6.39
C VAL A 146 -6.36 -5.94 5.72
N PHE A 147 -6.78 -6.62 4.65
CA PHE A 147 -5.88 -7.49 3.88
C PHE A 147 -4.71 -6.72 3.26
N ALA A 148 -4.99 -5.59 2.59
CA ALA A 148 -3.94 -4.76 1.99
C ALA A 148 -2.96 -4.22 3.05
N PHE A 149 -3.47 -3.84 4.22
CA PHE A 149 -2.67 -3.38 5.34
C PHE A 149 -1.77 -4.49 5.91
N ASN A 150 -2.32 -5.70 6.09
CA ASN A 150 -1.57 -6.87 6.56
C ASN A 150 -0.46 -7.27 5.57
N ASP A 151 -0.72 -7.19 4.26
CA ASP A 151 0.31 -7.42 3.23
C ASP A 151 1.42 -6.38 3.30
N MET A 152 1.07 -5.11 3.48
CA MET A 152 2.06 -4.05 3.68
C MET A 152 2.91 -4.30 4.95
N LEU A 153 2.28 -4.70 6.06
CA LEU A 153 3.00 -5.04 7.29
C LEU A 153 3.95 -6.22 7.09
N ALA A 154 3.52 -7.25 6.36
CA ALA A 154 4.36 -8.42 6.06
C ALA A 154 5.62 -8.01 5.28
N ARG A 155 5.48 -7.13 4.29
CA ARG A 155 6.63 -6.59 3.53
C ARG A 155 7.57 -5.75 4.39
N ILE A 156 7.02 -4.94 5.30
CA ILE A 156 7.84 -4.13 6.23
C ILE A 156 8.58 -5.04 7.21
N GLU A 157 7.91 -6.03 7.79
CA GLU A 157 8.49 -7.00 8.72
C GLU A 157 9.64 -7.78 8.05
N GLU A 158 9.42 -8.27 6.83
CA GLU A 158 10.43 -8.96 6.05
C GLU A 158 11.64 -8.06 5.75
N GLY A 159 11.38 -6.80 5.35
CA GLY A 159 12.43 -5.81 5.11
C GLY A 159 13.23 -5.48 6.37
N PHE A 160 12.54 -5.29 7.50
CA PHE A 160 13.18 -5.02 8.79
C PHE A 160 14.02 -6.21 9.29
N THR A 161 13.48 -7.42 9.13
CA THR A 161 14.19 -8.66 9.50
C THR A 161 15.44 -8.83 8.66
N ARG A 162 15.35 -8.62 7.34
CA ARG A 162 16.53 -8.64 6.44
C ARG A 162 17.58 -7.61 6.87
N LEU A 163 17.16 -6.37 7.18
CA LEU A 163 18.06 -5.31 7.60
C LEU A 163 18.74 -5.65 8.94
N SER A 164 17.97 -6.20 9.89
CA SER A 164 18.50 -6.61 11.20
C SER A 164 19.54 -7.71 11.09
N HIS A 165 19.25 -8.77 10.32
CA HIS A 165 20.20 -9.84 10.04
C HIS A 165 21.46 -9.30 9.34
N PHE A 166 21.30 -8.46 8.32
CA PHE A 166 22.41 -7.83 7.61
C PHE A 166 23.31 -7.02 8.53
N SER A 167 22.72 -6.22 9.42
CA SER A 167 23.48 -5.42 10.39
C SER A 167 24.23 -6.29 11.40
N ALA A 168 23.61 -7.39 11.86
CA ALA A 168 24.23 -8.33 12.78
C ALA A 168 25.40 -9.05 12.12
N ASP A 169 25.24 -9.49 10.86
CA ASP A 169 26.27 -10.16 10.07
C ASP A 169 27.47 -9.25 9.81
N ILE A 170 27.21 -7.97 9.44
CA ILE A 170 28.28 -6.95 9.29
C ILE A 170 29.06 -6.80 10.58
N ALA A 171 28.37 -6.63 11.72
CA ALA A 171 29.02 -6.43 13.01
C ALA A 171 29.88 -7.66 13.40
N HIS A 172 29.43 -8.87 13.08
CA HIS A 172 30.15 -10.09 13.36
C HIS A 172 31.42 -10.22 12.48
N GLU A 173 31.28 -10.01 11.17
CA GLU A 173 32.36 -10.16 10.21
C GLU A 173 33.43 -9.06 10.31
N LEU A 174 33.06 -7.86 10.76
CA LEU A 174 34.04 -6.79 11.04
C LEU A 174 34.73 -6.97 12.39
N ARG A 175 34.07 -7.57 13.39
CA ARG A 175 34.68 -7.77 14.71
C ARG A 175 35.92 -8.66 14.64
N THR A 176 35.89 -9.71 13.85
CA THR A 176 37.00 -10.69 13.77
C THR A 176 38.27 -10.04 13.26
N PRO A 177 38.33 -9.38 12.07
CA PRO A 177 39.55 -8.73 11.56
C PRO A 177 40.04 -7.61 12.50
N VAL A 178 39.11 -6.81 13.06
CA VAL A 178 39.49 -5.76 14.03
C VAL A 178 40.15 -6.37 15.27
N THR A 179 39.60 -7.46 15.81
CA THR A 179 40.17 -8.15 16.95
C THR A 179 41.58 -8.73 16.61
N ASN A 180 41.76 -9.29 15.41
CA ASN A 180 43.03 -9.78 14.95
C ASN A 180 44.08 -8.66 14.86
N LEU A 181 43.73 -7.54 14.22
CA LEU A 181 44.61 -6.36 14.11
C LEU A 181 45.01 -5.80 15.48
N VAL A 182 44.06 -5.68 16.40
CA VAL A 182 44.33 -5.22 17.78
C VAL A 182 45.26 -6.20 18.48
N THR A 183 45.00 -7.52 18.38
CA THR A 183 45.81 -8.55 19.02
C THR A 183 47.23 -8.57 18.45
N GLN A 184 47.40 -8.58 17.13
CA GLN A 184 48.72 -8.54 16.49
C GLN A 184 49.48 -7.29 16.88
N THR A 185 48.84 -6.15 16.93
CA THR A 185 49.46 -4.88 17.34
C THR A 185 49.90 -4.93 18.79
N HIS A 186 49.03 -5.44 19.72
CA HIS A 186 49.39 -5.61 21.11
C HIS A 186 50.55 -6.55 21.30
N VAL A 187 50.57 -7.69 20.59
CA VAL A 187 51.69 -8.66 20.63
C VAL A 187 52.98 -8.04 20.07
N ALA A 188 52.88 -7.20 19.02
CA ALA A 188 54.02 -6.50 18.48
C ALA A 188 54.64 -5.49 19.46
N LEU A 189 53.81 -4.81 20.22
CA LEU A 189 54.21 -3.78 21.22
C LEU A 189 54.64 -4.41 22.55
N GLY A 190 54.27 -5.67 22.82
CA GLY A 190 54.54 -6.34 24.12
C GLY A 190 56.02 -6.67 24.41
N GLN A 191 56.85 -6.73 23.37
CA GLN A 191 58.27 -6.96 23.49
C GLN A 191 59.05 -6.37 22.30
N PRO A 192 60.32 -6.00 22.48
CA PRO A 192 61.19 -5.53 21.40
C PRO A 192 61.32 -6.59 20.33
N ARG A 193 61.26 -6.19 19.05
CA ARG A 193 61.37 -7.04 17.85
C ARG A 193 62.40 -6.47 16.89
N SER A 194 62.85 -7.31 15.93
CA SER A 194 63.65 -6.82 14.84
C SER A 194 62.82 -5.94 13.87
N ASN A 195 63.52 -5.14 13.09
CA ASN A 195 62.85 -4.31 12.06
C ASN A 195 62.11 -5.20 11.01
N GLU A 196 62.65 -6.33 10.70
CA GLU A 196 62.05 -7.31 9.77
C GLU A 196 60.74 -7.86 10.33
N GLU A 197 60.71 -8.27 11.62
CA GLU A 197 59.48 -8.76 12.28
C GLU A 197 58.40 -7.67 12.34
N TYR A 198 58.76 -6.42 12.62
CA TYR A 198 57.79 -5.30 12.60
C TYR A 198 57.25 -5.09 11.16
N ARG A 199 58.09 -5.19 10.14
CA ARG A 199 57.63 -5.04 8.75
C ARG A 199 56.68 -6.17 8.36
N GLU A 200 56.94 -7.41 8.73
CA GLU A 200 56.03 -8.55 8.48
C GLU A 200 54.68 -8.33 9.15
N ILE A 201 54.65 -7.86 10.40
CA ILE A 201 53.40 -7.58 11.11
C ILE A 201 52.65 -6.46 10.40
N LEU A 202 53.35 -5.39 9.98
CA LEU A 202 52.72 -4.26 9.26
C LEU A 202 52.16 -4.70 7.91
N TYR A 203 52.88 -5.56 7.15
CA TYR A 203 52.35 -6.11 5.90
C TYR A 203 51.10 -6.98 6.16
N SER A 204 51.11 -7.86 7.16
CA SER A 204 49.97 -8.66 7.56
C SER A 204 48.76 -7.78 7.95
N ASN A 205 49.01 -6.70 8.70
CA ASN A 205 47.98 -5.75 9.04
C ASN A 205 47.42 -5.02 7.83
N LEU A 206 48.26 -4.64 6.88
CA LEU A 206 47.85 -4.01 5.61
C LEU A 206 46.95 -4.91 4.78
N GLU A 207 47.32 -6.20 4.65
CA GLU A 207 46.47 -7.20 3.97
C GLU A 207 45.07 -7.33 4.61
N GLU A 208 45.02 -7.29 5.96
CA GLU A 208 43.73 -7.36 6.67
C GLU A 208 42.89 -6.08 6.49
N PHE A 209 43.52 -4.88 6.45
CA PHE A 209 42.85 -3.63 6.08
C PHE A 209 42.31 -3.67 4.67
N ASP A 210 43.07 -4.14 3.69
CA ASP A 210 42.61 -4.29 2.30
C ASP A 210 41.45 -5.27 2.19
N ARG A 211 41.50 -6.37 2.95
CA ARG A 211 40.39 -7.31 3.04
C ARG A 211 39.14 -6.68 3.60
N MET A 212 39.24 -5.88 4.68
CA MET A 212 38.12 -5.13 5.24
C MET A 212 37.57 -4.11 4.24
N GLY A 213 38.44 -3.40 3.51
CA GLY A 213 38.04 -2.45 2.47
C GLY A 213 37.20 -3.12 1.36
N ARG A 214 37.68 -4.29 0.86
CA ARG A 214 36.91 -5.07 -0.11
C ARG A 214 35.57 -5.54 0.44
N MET A 215 35.55 -6.03 1.67
CA MET A 215 34.31 -6.48 2.33
C MET A 215 33.29 -5.36 2.44
N ILE A 216 33.70 -4.16 2.88
CA ILE A 216 32.83 -2.97 2.96
C ILE A 216 32.31 -2.58 1.57
N GLY A 217 33.18 -2.57 0.55
CA GLY A 217 32.78 -2.32 -0.83
C GLY A 217 31.76 -3.34 -1.38
N ASP A 218 31.91 -4.60 -1.01
CA ASP A 218 30.97 -5.68 -1.38
C ASP A 218 29.61 -5.50 -0.66
N MET A 219 29.62 -5.13 0.60
CA MET A 219 28.40 -4.85 1.38
C MET A 219 27.63 -3.63 0.82
N LEU A 220 28.34 -2.55 0.52
CA LEU A 220 27.74 -1.35 -0.08
C LEU A 220 27.12 -1.66 -1.45
N PHE A 221 27.82 -2.44 -2.27
CA PHE A 221 27.29 -2.87 -3.56
C PHE A 221 26.01 -3.69 -3.42
N LEU A 222 25.96 -4.68 -2.52
CA LEU A 222 24.77 -5.48 -2.26
C LEU A 222 23.60 -4.60 -1.78
N ALA A 223 23.86 -3.68 -0.86
CA ALA A 223 22.84 -2.76 -0.36
C ALA A 223 22.28 -1.83 -1.47
N GLN A 224 23.14 -1.35 -2.38
CA GLN A 224 22.71 -0.51 -3.51
C GLN A 224 21.88 -1.30 -4.53
N THR A 225 22.35 -2.49 -4.92
CA THR A 225 21.69 -3.33 -5.93
C THR A 225 20.32 -3.83 -5.47
N GLU A 226 20.13 -4.09 -4.17
CA GLU A 226 18.84 -4.51 -3.63
C GLU A 226 17.82 -3.36 -3.52
N ASN A 227 18.30 -2.13 -3.25
CA ASN A 227 17.43 -0.97 -3.12
C ASN A 227 16.97 -0.39 -4.46
N ASP A 228 17.79 -0.51 -5.50
CA ASP A 228 17.47 -0.01 -6.85
C ASP A 228 17.91 -0.97 -7.96
N PRO A 229 17.21 -2.11 -8.11
CA PRO A 229 17.56 -3.11 -9.12
C PRO A 229 17.34 -2.66 -10.57
N ARG A 230 16.72 -1.48 -10.78
CA ARG A 230 16.36 -0.97 -12.12
C ARG A 230 17.38 0.00 -12.71
N ASN A 231 18.40 0.39 -11.97
CA ASN A 231 19.40 1.36 -12.43
C ASN A 231 20.57 0.68 -13.16
N LEU A 232 20.24 -0.19 -14.14
CA LEU A 232 21.23 -0.88 -14.97
C LEU A 232 21.69 0.02 -16.11
N ARG A 233 23.00 0.10 -16.31
CA ARG A 233 23.62 0.75 -17.49
C ARG A 233 23.82 -0.31 -18.59
N LEU A 234 22.72 -0.64 -19.26
CA LEU A 234 22.75 -1.67 -20.30
C LEU A 234 23.63 -1.22 -21.49
N SER A 235 24.50 -2.13 -21.91
CA SER A 235 25.31 -2.00 -23.11
C SER A 235 25.39 -3.34 -23.84
N THR A 236 25.66 -3.30 -25.13
CA THR A 236 25.91 -4.52 -25.91
C THR A 236 27.28 -5.08 -25.57
N ILE A 237 27.35 -6.30 -25.09
CA ILE A 237 28.58 -6.97 -24.60
C ILE A 237 28.82 -8.22 -25.41
N ASP A 238 30.03 -8.34 -25.99
CA ASP A 238 30.53 -9.62 -26.47
C ASP A 238 31.08 -10.42 -25.28
N LEU A 239 30.36 -11.49 -24.92
CA LEU A 239 30.73 -12.33 -23.77
C LEU A 239 32.04 -13.09 -23.99
N SER A 240 32.34 -13.47 -25.23
CA SER A 240 33.58 -14.18 -25.53
C SER A 240 34.79 -13.27 -25.33
N GLU A 241 34.68 -11.99 -25.72
CA GLU A 241 35.69 -10.97 -25.48
C GLU A 241 35.87 -10.70 -23.99
N LEU A 242 34.72 -10.49 -23.27
CA LEU A 242 34.73 -10.25 -21.84
C LEU A 242 35.40 -11.40 -21.07
N VAL A 243 35.05 -12.65 -21.36
CA VAL A 243 35.67 -13.82 -20.69
C VAL A 243 37.16 -13.91 -20.98
N ARG A 244 37.59 -13.63 -22.23
CA ARG A 244 39.03 -13.61 -22.54
C ARG A 244 39.77 -12.53 -21.76
N SER A 245 39.25 -11.30 -21.71
CA SER A 245 39.89 -10.23 -20.95
C SER A 245 40.01 -10.56 -19.45
N LEU A 246 39.05 -11.32 -18.90
CA LEU A 246 39.11 -11.81 -17.53
C LEU A 246 40.16 -12.92 -17.37
N PHE A 247 40.31 -13.81 -18.36
CA PHE A 247 41.36 -14.81 -18.33
C PHE A 247 42.73 -14.18 -18.34
N ASP A 248 42.98 -13.16 -19.18
CA ASP A 248 44.23 -12.42 -19.19
C ASP A 248 44.52 -11.76 -17.81
N TYR A 249 43.48 -11.26 -17.13
CA TYR A 249 43.63 -10.72 -15.78
C TYR A 249 43.99 -11.80 -14.73
N PHE A 250 43.42 -13.01 -14.85
CA PHE A 250 43.64 -14.10 -13.91
C PHE A 250 44.83 -15.04 -14.32
N GLU A 251 45.47 -14.79 -15.45
CA GLU A 251 46.53 -15.67 -16.00
C GLU A 251 47.64 -15.95 -14.99
N ALA A 252 48.24 -14.91 -14.44
CA ALA A 252 49.33 -15.04 -13.47
C ALA A 252 48.89 -15.81 -12.21
N LEU A 253 47.68 -15.60 -11.70
CA LEU A 253 47.15 -16.28 -10.53
C LEU A 253 46.86 -17.76 -10.83
N ALA A 254 46.36 -18.05 -12.03
CA ALA A 254 46.04 -19.38 -12.47
C ALA A 254 47.34 -20.19 -12.71
N GLU A 255 48.35 -19.57 -13.33
CA GLU A 255 49.69 -20.20 -13.52
C GLU A 255 50.39 -20.54 -12.19
N ASP A 256 50.38 -19.59 -11.23
CA ASP A 256 50.93 -19.82 -9.90
C ASP A 256 50.22 -20.97 -9.17
N SER A 257 48.90 -21.05 -9.35
CA SER A 257 48.08 -22.16 -8.85
C SER A 257 48.19 -23.44 -9.68
N GLY A 258 48.87 -23.44 -10.83
CA GLY A 258 48.96 -24.56 -11.76
C GLY A 258 47.64 -24.95 -12.39
N ILE A 259 46.77 -23.98 -12.68
CA ILE A 259 45.42 -24.17 -13.22
C ILE A 259 45.36 -23.65 -14.66
N THR A 260 44.67 -24.37 -15.54
CA THR A 260 44.41 -23.92 -16.91
C THR A 260 43.01 -23.36 -17.04
N LEU A 261 42.89 -22.19 -17.69
CA LEU A 261 41.60 -21.54 -17.98
C LEU A 261 41.18 -21.83 -19.42
N GLY A 262 39.93 -22.16 -19.65
CA GLY A 262 39.39 -22.43 -20.97
C GLY A 262 37.96 -21.95 -21.14
N VAL A 263 37.58 -21.51 -22.35
CA VAL A 263 36.22 -21.15 -22.72
C VAL A 263 35.69 -22.08 -23.79
N LYS A 264 34.43 -22.50 -23.67
CA LYS A 264 33.72 -23.33 -24.65
C LYS A 264 32.35 -22.70 -24.97
N GLY A 265 31.94 -22.85 -26.22
CA GLY A 265 30.75 -22.23 -26.75
C GLY A 265 31.06 -20.86 -27.33
N ALA A 266 30.27 -20.45 -28.31
CA ALA A 266 30.27 -19.11 -28.87
C ALA A 266 28.83 -18.62 -28.92
N ILE A 267 28.61 -17.47 -28.36
CA ILE A 267 27.29 -16.83 -28.33
C ILE A 267 27.40 -15.42 -28.86
N GLY A 268 26.28 -14.89 -29.32
CA GLY A 268 26.19 -13.48 -29.74
C GLY A 268 26.37 -12.51 -28.58
N SER A 269 26.30 -11.25 -28.91
CA SER A 269 26.31 -10.18 -27.91
C SER A 269 25.03 -10.18 -27.10
N ILE A 270 25.13 -9.81 -25.83
CA ILE A 270 23.98 -9.63 -24.93
C ILE A 270 23.87 -8.18 -24.46
N ALA A 271 22.66 -7.75 -24.11
CA ALA A 271 22.43 -6.48 -23.45
C ALA A 271 22.54 -6.68 -21.93
N ALA A 272 23.56 -6.11 -21.30
CA ALA A 272 23.79 -6.23 -19.86
C ALA A 272 24.60 -5.01 -19.33
N ASP A 273 24.64 -4.86 -18.02
CA ASP A 273 25.57 -3.92 -17.38
C ASP A 273 26.97 -4.55 -17.31
N ARG A 274 27.90 -3.94 -18.05
CA ARG A 274 29.27 -4.46 -18.20
C ARG A 274 30.02 -4.54 -16.86
N GLU A 275 29.90 -3.52 -16.02
CA GLU A 275 30.61 -3.49 -14.73
C GLU A 275 30.08 -4.55 -13.78
N MET A 276 28.77 -4.68 -13.69
CA MET A 276 28.12 -5.71 -12.87
C MET A 276 28.48 -7.12 -13.37
N LEU A 277 28.37 -7.35 -14.68
CA LEU A 277 28.69 -8.65 -15.25
C LEU A 277 30.17 -9.04 -15.05
N THR A 278 31.06 -8.07 -15.25
CA THR A 278 32.50 -8.24 -14.95
C THR A 278 32.70 -8.63 -13.49
N ARG A 279 32.03 -7.99 -12.56
CA ARG A 279 32.10 -8.29 -11.12
C ARG A 279 31.56 -9.68 -10.80
N ALA A 280 30.43 -10.08 -11.41
CA ALA A 280 29.89 -11.43 -11.23
C ALA A 280 30.89 -12.53 -11.69
N LEU A 281 31.44 -12.36 -12.89
CA LEU A 281 32.38 -13.30 -13.44
C LEU A 281 33.70 -13.33 -12.65
N ASN A 282 34.20 -12.18 -12.18
CA ASN A 282 35.36 -12.11 -11.28
C ASN A 282 35.13 -12.92 -9.99
N ASN A 283 33.96 -12.82 -9.39
CA ASN A 283 33.60 -13.59 -8.20
C ASN A 283 33.54 -15.09 -8.49
N LEU A 284 32.95 -15.50 -9.62
CA LEU A 284 32.88 -16.92 -10.01
C LEU A 284 34.26 -17.50 -10.33
N LEU A 285 35.07 -16.76 -11.11
CA LEU A 285 36.42 -17.21 -11.48
C LEU A 285 37.36 -17.26 -10.28
N SER A 286 37.38 -16.23 -9.45
CA SER A 286 38.16 -16.23 -8.21
C SER A 286 37.76 -17.39 -7.27
N ASN A 287 36.47 -17.68 -7.16
CA ASN A 287 35.98 -18.83 -6.41
C ASN A 287 36.43 -20.14 -7.03
N ALA A 288 36.33 -20.28 -8.35
CA ALA A 288 36.78 -21.49 -9.07
C ALA A 288 38.28 -21.73 -8.91
N ILE A 289 39.12 -20.69 -9.07
CA ILE A 289 40.60 -20.82 -8.91
C ILE A 289 40.94 -21.28 -7.49
N ARG A 290 40.29 -20.73 -6.48
CA ARG A 290 40.52 -21.08 -5.07
C ARG A 290 40.19 -22.52 -4.74
N HIS A 291 39.17 -23.09 -5.39
CA HIS A 291 38.67 -24.44 -5.08
C HIS A 291 39.08 -25.50 -6.07
N THR A 292 39.87 -25.16 -7.09
CA THR A 292 40.38 -26.11 -8.07
C THR A 292 41.73 -26.68 -7.64
N PRO A 293 41.90 -28.01 -7.59
CA PRO A 293 43.20 -28.62 -7.31
C PRO A 293 44.24 -28.29 -8.41
N ARG A 294 45.51 -28.21 -8.00
CA ARG A 294 46.65 -27.98 -8.92
C ARG A 294 46.68 -29.01 -10.06
N GLY A 295 46.99 -28.57 -11.25
CA GLY A 295 47.06 -29.42 -12.46
C GLY A 295 45.69 -29.69 -13.10
N LYS A 296 44.64 -29.01 -12.67
CA LYS A 296 43.29 -29.13 -13.25
C LYS A 296 42.92 -27.91 -14.06
N SER A 297 41.78 -27.98 -14.77
CA SER A 297 41.29 -26.89 -15.62
C SER A 297 39.92 -26.35 -15.16
N ILE A 298 39.76 -25.06 -15.25
CA ILE A 298 38.46 -24.35 -15.11
C ILE A 298 37.93 -24.09 -16.51
N THR A 299 36.65 -24.35 -16.74
CA THR A 299 36.03 -24.12 -18.04
C THR A 299 34.81 -23.17 -17.87
N VAL A 300 34.81 -22.08 -18.62
CA VAL A 300 33.63 -21.24 -18.80
C VAL A 300 32.86 -21.74 -20.01
N LEU A 301 31.59 -22.15 -19.79
CA LEU A 301 30.71 -22.60 -20.86
C LEU A 301 29.72 -21.46 -21.17
N LEU A 302 29.64 -21.09 -22.43
CA LEU A 302 28.69 -20.08 -22.91
C LEU A 302 27.64 -20.81 -23.75
N SER A 303 26.36 -20.66 -23.35
CA SER A 303 25.21 -21.20 -24.08
C SER A 303 24.08 -20.16 -24.13
N GLN A 304 23.34 -20.21 -25.23
CA GLN A 304 22.24 -19.29 -25.46
C GLN A 304 21.09 -20.07 -26.11
N ASP A 305 19.88 -19.84 -25.64
CA ASP A 305 18.64 -20.29 -26.24
C ASP A 305 17.82 -19.08 -26.72
N GLU A 306 16.52 -19.27 -27.02
CA GLU A 306 15.65 -18.18 -27.54
C GLU A 306 15.38 -17.07 -26.53
N GLN A 307 15.47 -17.33 -25.23
CA GLN A 307 15.07 -16.41 -24.17
C GLN A 307 16.20 -16.11 -23.18
N TRP A 308 17.16 -17.01 -23.04
CA TRP A 308 18.16 -16.98 -21.97
C TRP A 308 19.56 -17.15 -22.49
N THR A 309 20.49 -16.46 -21.87
CA THR A 309 21.91 -16.67 -21.97
C THR A 309 22.42 -17.25 -20.66
N THR A 310 23.11 -18.41 -20.74
CA THR A 310 23.68 -19.06 -19.58
C THR A 310 25.21 -19.02 -19.66
N ILE A 311 25.82 -18.45 -18.62
CA ILE A 311 27.26 -18.43 -18.41
C ILE A 311 27.57 -19.40 -17.27
N SER A 312 28.24 -20.52 -17.55
CA SER A 312 28.54 -21.53 -16.55
C SER A 312 30.05 -21.56 -16.26
N VAL A 313 30.41 -21.43 -14.99
CA VAL A 313 31.80 -21.68 -14.55
C VAL A 313 31.87 -23.05 -13.93
N VAL A 314 32.67 -23.91 -14.56
CA VAL A 314 32.81 -25.31 -14.18
C VAL A 314 34.23 -25.54 -13.68
N ASN A 315 34.35 -26.03 -12.47
CA ASN A 315 35.64 -26.34 -11.87
C ASN A 315 35.62 -27.70 -11.18
N PRO A 316 36.70 -28.47 -11.29
CA PRO A 316 36.93 -29.68 -10.45
C PRO A 316 37.17 -29.26 -8.99
N GLY A 317 36.67 -30.03 -8.05
CA GLY A 317 36.87 -29.76 -6.62
C GLY A 317 36.17 -30.79 -5.74
N GLU A 318 36.25 -30.59 -4.43
CA GLU A 318 35.51 -31.41 -3.48
C GLU A 318 34.01 -31.24 -3.68
N ARG A 319 33.25 -32.36 -3.58
CA ARG A 319 31.78 -32.31 -3.67
C ARG A 319 31.20 -31.46 -2.57
N ILE A 320 30.33 -30.55 -2.94
CA ILE A 320 29.56 -29.76 -1.99
C ILE A 320 28.34 -30.57 -1.53
N PRO A 321 28.12 -30.73 -0.20
CA PRO A 321 26.97 -31.47 0.31
C PRO A 321 25.66 -30.87 -0.18
N GLU A 322 24.68 -31.71 -0.53
CA GLU A 322 23.36 -31.24 -1.07
C GLU A 322 22.63 -30.29 -0.15
N ARG A 323 22.75 -30.48 1.18
CA ARG A 323 22.17 -29.61 2.20
C ARG A 323 22.70 -28.17 2.17
N ASP A 324 23.88 -27.96 1.60
CA ASP A 324 24.61 -26.69 1.57
C ASP A 324 24.41 -25.94 0.23
N LEU A 325 24.07 -26.66 -0.87
CA LEU A 325 23.86 -26.06 -2.19
C LEU A 325 22.87 -24.88 -2.19
N PRO A 326 21.65 -24.94 -1.56
CA PRO A 326 20.71 -23.85 -1.55
C PRO A 326 21.20 -22.62 -0.77
N LYS A 327 22.20 -22.81 0.11
CA LYS A 327 22.71 -21.76 1.00
C LYS A 327 23.94 -21.04 0.44
N LEU A 328 24.59 -21.57 -0.61
CA LEU A 328 25.83 -21.01 -1.14
C LEU A 328 25.74 -19.57 -1.59
N PHE A 329 24.56 -19.15 -2.05
CA PHE A 329 24.30 -17.79 -2.47
C PHE A 329 23.83 -16.85 -1.33
N ASN A 330 23.73 -17.38 -0.10
CA ASN A 330 23.44 -16.54 1.06
C ASN A 330 24.68 -15.76 1.46
N ARG A 331 24.51 -14.56 1.96
CA ARG A 331 25.58 -13.69 2.43
C ARG A 331 26.32 -14.37 3.58
N PHE A 332 27.65 -14.25 3.59
CA PHE A 332 28.56 -14.78 4.61
C PHE A 332 28.51 -16.31 4.77
N TYR A 333 27.75 -17.03 3.91
CA TYR A 333 27.67 -18.46 4.00
C TYR A 333 28.96 -19.13 3.51
N ARG A 334 29.45 -20.13 4.27
CA ARG A 334 30.62 -20.92 3.98
C ARG A 334 30.38 -22.37 4.41
N VAL A 335 30.72 -23.35 3.55
CA VAL A 335 30.52 -24.79 3.81
C VAL A 335 31.35 -25.27 5.02
N ASP A 336 32.55 -24.77 5.19
CA ASP A 336 33.43 -25.12 6.30
C ASP A 336 34.18 -23.88 6.84
N PRO A 337 33.66 -23.24 7.90
CA PRO A 337 34.26 -22.06 8.51
C PRO A 337 35.63 -22.36 9.19
N ALA A 338 35.83 -23.59 9.63
CA ALA A 338 36.99 -23.96 10.45
C ALA A 338 38.26 -24.26 9.61
N ARG A 339 38.09 -24.84 8.42
CA ARG A 339 39.19 -25.31 7.53
C ARG A 339 39.86 -24.18 6.75
N GLN A 340 39.23 -23.00 6.69
CA GLN A 340 39.62 -21.91 5.79
C GLN A 340 39.95 -20.59 6.49
N ARG A 341 40.41 -20.62 7.77
CA ARG A 341 40.78 -19.40 8.50
C ARG A 341 41.84 -18.54 7.80
N ASN A 342 42.67 -19.14 6.93
CA ASN A 342 43.73 -18.46 6.18
C ASN A 342 43.38 -18.14 4.73
N THR A 343 42.15 -18.46 4.24
CA THR A 343 41.79 -18.22 2.85
C THR A 343 40.91 -16.98 2.73
N ALA A 344 41.38 -15.97 2.01
CA ALA A 344 40.75 -14.69 1.81
C ALA A 344 39.39 -14.78 1.11
N GLY A 345 38.28 -14.53 1.84
CA GLY A 345 36.94 -14.40 1.27
C GLY A 345 35.88 -14.27 2.36
N ALA A 346 35.12 -13.16 2.33
CA ALA A 346 34.10 -12.86 3.32
C ALA A 346 32.76 -13.63 3.12
N GLY A 347 32.69 -14.57 2.15
CA GLY A 347 31.43 -15.25 1.83
C GLY A 347 30.37 -14.35 1.14
N LEU A 348 30.79 -13.22 0.57
CA LEU A 348 29.92 -12.29 -0.14
C LEU A 348 29.91 -12.50 -1.67
N GLY A 349 30.94 -13.11 -2.24
CA GLY A 349 31.12 -13.20 -3.69
C GLY A 349 29.95 -13.87 -4.42
N LEU A 350 29.45 -15.02 -3.95
CA LEU A 350 28.30 -15.70 -4.56
C LEU A 350 26.98 -14.96 -4.33
N ALA A 351 26.83 -14.28 -3.19
CA ALA A 351 25.67 -13.40 -2.95
C ALA A 351 25.67 -12.22 -3.93
N ILE A 352 26.83 -11.67 -4.26
CA ILE A 352 26.97 -10.62 -5.29
C ILE A 352 26.57 -11.17 -6.67
N VAL A 353 27.00 -12.39 -7.04
CA VAL A 353 26.59 -13.01 -8.31
C VAL A 353 25.08 -13.16 -8.39
N LYS A 354 24.43 -13.61 -7.31
CA LYS A 354 22.97 -13.71 -7.21
C LYS A 354 22.30 -12.34 -7.36
N SER A 355 22.75 -11.35 -6.62
CA SER A 355 22.19 -9.98 -6.68
C SER A 355 22.31 -9.38 -8.08
N ILE A 356 23.42 -9.61 -8.78
CA ILE A 356 23.62 -9.16 -10.16
C ILE A 356 22.69 -9.89 -11.13
N ALA A 357 22.53 -11.21 -10.98
CA ALA A 357 21.59 -11.97 -11.79
C ALA A 357 20.15 -11.46 -11.62
N GLU A 358 19.71 -11.30 -10.38
CA GLU A 358 18.36 -10.80 -10.04
C GLU A 358 18.12 -9.37 -10.54
N ALA A 359 19.12 -8.49 -10.44
CA ALA A 359 19.04 -7.13 -10.99
C ALA A 359 18.82 -7.13 -12.52
N HIS A 360 19.39 -8.10 -13.24
CA HIS A 360 19.17 -8.30 -14.68
C HIS A 360 17.89 -9.08 -15.00
N GLY A 361 17.05 -9.45 -14.00
CA GLY A 361 15.87 -10.29 -14.20
C GLY A 361 16.19 -11.76 -14.46
N GLY A 362 17.40 -12.19 -14.15
CA GLY A 362 17.88 -13.55 -14.29
C GLY A 362 17.91 -14.35 -13.00
N SER A 363 18.67 -15.41 -12.99
CA SER A 363 18.81 -16.31 -11.83
C SER A 363 20.19 -16.95 -11.76
N VAL A 364 20.48 -17.60 -10.63
CA VAL A 364 21.70 -18.39 -10.44
C VAL A 364 21.35 -19.82 -10.05
N ALA A 365 22.17 -20.76 -10.48
CA ALA A 365 22.04 -22.14 -10.06
C ALA A 365 23.44 -22.74 -9.75
N VAL A 366 23.46 -23.82 -8.97
CA VAL A 366 24.68 -24.56 -8.67
C VAL A 366 24.39 -26.05 -8.68
N THR A 367 25.29 -26.80 -9.27
CA THR A 367 25.29 -28.26 -9.20
C THR A 367 26.71 -28.74 -8.80
N SER A 368 26.78 -29.74 -7.95
CA SER A 368 28.07 -30.31 -7.52
C SER A 368 27.99 -31.82 -7.54
N SER A 369 28.96 -32.41 -8.18
CA SER A 369 29.17 -33.88 -8.25
C SER A 369 30.52 -34.26 -7.65
N GLU A 370 30.85 -35.55 -7.63
CA GLU A 370 32.14 -36.05 -7.21
C GLU A 370 33.31 -35.51 -8.07
N LEU A 371 33.03 -35.08 -9.30
CA LEU A 371 34.04 -34.69 -10.28
C LEU A 371 34.16 -33.19 -10.47
N VAL A 372 33.03 -32.50 -10.47
CA VAL A 372 32.97 -31.08 -10.82
C VAL A 372 31.87 -30.36 -10.08
N THR A 373 32.12 -29.08 -9.79
CA THR A 373 31.10 -28.11 -9.39
C THR A 373 30.87 -27.14 -10.55
N ARG A 374 29.60 -26.82 -10.81
CA ARG A 374 29.18 -25.92 -11.86
C ARG A 374 28.28 -24.82 -11.25
N PHE A 375 28.65 -23.59 -11.49
CA PHE A 375 27.84 -22.41 -11.17
C PHE A 375 27.28 -21.81 -12.45
N ASP A 376 25.99 -21.65 -12.53
CA ASP A 376 25.30 -21.10 -13.68
C ASP A 376 24.77 -19.68 -13.34
N LEU A 377 25.14 -18.72 -14.19
CA LEU A 377 24.57 -17.39 -14.24
C LEU A 377 23.65 -17.31 -15.46
N VAL A 378 22.36 -17.22 -15.24
CA VAL A 378 21.32 -17.21 -16.27
C VAL A 378 20.75 -15.80 -16.40
N LEU A 379 20.85 -15.21 -17.58
CA LEU A 379 20.41 -13.86 -17.88
C LEU A 379 19.37 -13.88 -19.01
N PRO A 380 18.27 -13.09 -18.92
CA PRO A 380 17.31 -12.98 -20.00
C PRO A 380 17.86 -12.16 -21.15
N HIS A 381 17.35 -12.40 -22.35
CA HIS A 381 17.60 -11.49 -23.46
C HIS A 381 16.80 -10.21 -23.23
N LEU A 382 17.45 -9.21 -22.62
CA LEU A 382 16.86 -7.89 -22.47
C LEU A 382 16.70 -7.27 -23.86
N ARG A 383 15.45 -7.00 -24.28
CA ARG A 383 15.20 -6.18 -25.48
C ARG A 383 15.61 -4.74 -25.16
N GLN A 384 16.48 -4.18 -26.00
CA GLN A 384 16.82 -2.75 -25.96
C GLN A 384 15.61 -1.87 -26.17
#